data_96abadaec686b1f610e28d151ac82572
#
_entry.id   96abadaec686b1f610e28d151ac82572
#
_cell.length_a   1.000
_cell.length_b   1.000
_cell.length_c   1.000
_cell.angle_alpha   90.00
_cell.angle_beta   90.00
_cell.angle_gamma   90.00
#
_symmetry.space_group_name_H-M   'P 1'
#
loop_
_entity.id
_entity.type
_entity.pdbx_description
1 polymer ?
#
loop_
_entity_poly.entity_id
_entity_poly.type
_entity_poly.pdbx_seq_one_letter_code
_entity_poly.pdbx_strand_id
1 'polypeptide(L)'
;MAIICENTLSSMALRSLLLDMVYGIDVACYKDIEAFRKESPMVAHFFVSAATLFHNPEFFQPYMRRTFVLTEGEASPFIQSGFRTIDITVSEQHIVRQILEIHGSGHPTGHSANNHPCVNSNANEKVVGEYPQRSLREKEVLALMVRGDINKEIADKLNISLATVIFHRNNICEKLNTRSLGRLTIYAVLNNIVSLSDL
;
A
#
# COMPACT_ATOMS: atom_id res chain seq x y z
N MET A 1 -1.55 19.27 -1.56
CA MET A 1 -1.51 17.88 -1.08
C MET A 1 -2.65 17.63 -0.11
N ALA A 2 -3.16 16.41 0.04
CA ALA A 2 -4.22 16.09 1.01
C ALA A 2 -3.72 15.03 2.01
N ILE A 3 -3.95 15.27 3.29
CA ILE A 3 -3.75 14.32 4.38
C ILE A 3 -5.13 13.87 4.83
N ILE A 4 -5.43 12.57 4.73
CA ILE A 4 -6.71 12.00 5.17
C ILE A 4 -6.39 10.98 6.27
N CYS A 5 -6.54 11.41 7.52
CA CYS A 5 -6.15 10.63 8.68
C CYS A 5 -7.01 10.99 9.89
N GLU A 6 -7.51 9.97 10.58
CA GLU A 6 -8.35 10.11 11.77
C GLU A 6 -7.56 10.67 12.98
N ASN A 7 -6.24 10.41 13.01
CA ASN A 7 -5.37 10.88 14.07
C ASN A 7 -4.94 12.33 13.80
N THR A 8 -5.52 13.28 14.55
CA THR A 8 -5.24 14.72 14.43
C THR A 8 -3.79 15.05 14.66
N LEU A 9 -3.12 14.43 15.65
CA LEU A 9 -1.71 14.71 15.97
C LEU A 9 -0.79 14.28 14.82
N SER A 10 -1.02 13.09 14.26
CA SER A 10 -0.28 12.61 13.09
C SER A 10 -0.49 13.53 11.88
N SER A 11 -1.72 13.98 11.65
CA SER A 11 -2.04 14.91 10.55
C SER A 11 -1.34 16.26 10.73
N MET A 12 -1.35 16.81 11.94
CA MET A 12 -0.69 18.09 12.26
C MET A 12 0.83 17.99 12.11
N ALA A 13 1.44 16.91 12.64
CA ALA A 13 2.87 16.69 12.55
C ALA A 13 3.32 16.53 11.09
N LEU A 14 2.63 15.67 10.32
CA LEU A 14 2.93 15.46 8.92
C LEU A 14 2.74 16.74 8.09
N ARG A 15 1.67 17.50 8.36
CA ARG A 15 1.43 18.80 7.71
C ARG A 15 2.60 19.75 7.97
N SER A 16 3.07 19.88 9.21
CA SER A 16 4.22 20.72 9.55
C SER A 16 5.47 20.28 8.78
N LEU A 17 5.80 19.00 8.81
CA LEU A 17 6.96 18.45 8.09
C LEU A 17 6.87 18.72 6.58
N LEU A 18 5.71 18.52 5.95
CA LEU A 18 5.55 18.75 4.52
C LEU A 18 5.71 20.23 4.15
N LEU A 19 5.18 21.17 4.96
CA LEU A 19 5.29 22.61 4.73
C LEU A 19 6.74 23.11 4.93
N ASP A 20 7.48 22.49 5.87
CA ASP A 20 8.87 22.83 6.15
C ASP A 20 9.82 22.31 5.04
N MET A 21 9.49 21.16 4.43
CA MET A 21 10.34 20.49 3.46
C MET A 21 10.11 20.95 2.02
N VAL A 22 8.90 21.34 1.66
CA VAL A 22 8.50 21.65 0.28
C VAL A 22 7.96 23.05 0.18
N TYR A 23 8.72 23.93 -0.47
CA TYR A 23 8.31 25.32 -0.65
C TYR A 23 7.14 25.44 -1.62
N GLY A 24 6.17 26.31 -1.28
CA GLY A 24 5.08 26.68 -2.19
C GLY A 24 3.99 25.63 -2.35
N ILE A 25 3.87 24.66 -1.44
CA ILE A 25 2.78 23.69 -1.44
C ILE A 25 1.64 24.11 -0.53
N ASP A 26 0.43 23.70 -0.91
CA ASP A 26 -0.75 23.73 -0.04
C ASP A 26 -1.05 22.32 0.48
N VAL A 27 -1.28 22.20 1.79
CA VAL A 27 -1.54 20.94 2.48
C VAL A 27 -2.82 21.07 3.29
N ALA A 28 -3.87 20.39 2.83
CA ALA A 28 -5.15 20.29 3.51
C ALA A 28 -5.25 19.00 4.32
N CYS A 29 -5.83 19.06 5.52
CA CYS A 29 -6.05 17.91 6.39
C CYS A 29 -7.53 17.61 6.47
N TYR A 30 -7.89 16.34 6.31
CA TYR A 30 -9.25 15.82 6.39
C TYR A 30 -9.28 14.69 7.40
N LYS A 31 -10.33 14.63 8.19
CA LYS A 31 -10.53 13.58 9.19
C LYS A 31 -10.86 12.24 8.53
N ASP A 32 -11.63 12.30 7.46
CA ASP A 32 -12.12 11.14 6.73
C ASP A 32 -12.31 11.45 5.24
N ILE A 33 -12.61 10.41 4.46
CA ILE A 33 -12.81 10.53 3.01
C ILE A 33 -14.06 11.34 2.65
N GLU A 34 -15.08 11.35 3.51
CA GLU A 34 -16.31 12.09 3.29
C GLU A 34 -16.08 13.61 3.34
N ALA A 35 -15.28 14.06 4.31
CA ALA A 35 -14.85 15.44 4.40
C ALA A 35 -14.07 15.89 3.15
N PHE A 36 -13.16 15.04 2.67
CA PHE A 36 -12.41 15.30 1.43
C PHE A 36 -13.34 15.37 0.21
N ARG A 37 -14.29 14.43 0.06
CA ARG A 37 -15.21 14.39 -1.09
C ARG A 37 -16.10 15.61 -1.20
N LYS A 38 -16.50 16.23 -0.07
CA LYS A 38 -17.32 17.44 -0.05
C LYS A 38 -16.63 18.63 -0.71
N GLU A 39 -15.33 18.75 -0.49
CA GLU A 39 -14.53 19.84 -1.05
C GLU A 39 -13.98 19.48 -2.45
N SER A 40 -13.76 18.20 -2.70
CA SER A 40 -13.23 17.64 -3.96
C SER A 40 -12.07 18.42 -4.59
N PRO A 41 -11.04 18.83 -3.82
CA PRO A 41 -9.96 19.62 -4.36
C PRO A 41 -9.09 18.79 -5.29
N MET A 42 -8.48 19.43 -6.28
CA MET A 42 -7.43 18.79 -7.08
C MET A 42 -6.15 18.68 -6.25
N VAL A 43 -5.69 17.46 -6.00
CA VAL A 43 -4.49 17.21 -5.21
C VAL A 43 -3.45 16.41 -6.00
N ALA A 44 -2.18 16.77 -5.82
CA ALA A 44 -1.06 16.06 -6.44
C ALA A 44 -0.77 14.73 -5.72
N HIS A 45 -0.82 14.72 -4.38
CA HIS A 45 -0.52 13.55 -3.56
C HIS A 45 -1.51 13.41 -2.40
N PHE A 46 -1.81 12.16 -2.06
CA PHE A 46 -2.58 11.75 -0.91
C PHE A 46 -1.66 11.14 0.14
N PHE A 47 -1.84 11.53 1.39
CA PHE A 47 -1.26 10.87 2.56
C PHE A 47 -2.42 10.34 3.40
N VAL A 48 -2.51 9.04 3.54
CA VAL A 48 -3.70 8.40 4.13
C VAL A 48 -3.32 7.43 5.24
N SER A 49 -4.15 7.35 6.28
CA SER A 49 -3.97 6.29 7.25
C SER A 49 -4.24 4.92 6.63
N ALA A 50 -3.62 3.88 7.16
CA ALA A 50 -3.86 2.51 6.74
C ALA A 50 -5.35 2.14 6.83
N ALA A 51 -6.04 2.59 7.89
CA ALA A 51 -7.47 2.38 8.08
C ALA A 51 -8.30 3.08 7.00
N THR A 52 -8.03 4.35 6.71
CA THR A 52 -8.74 5.09 5.65
C THR A 52 -8.61 4.40 4.29
N LEU A 53 -7.40 3.95 3.93
CA LEU A 53 -7.18 3.20 2.69
C LEU A 53 -7.95 1.88 2.68
N PHE A 54 -7.88 1.12 3.79
CA PHE A 54 -8.51 -0.19 3.89
C PHE A 54 -10.03 -0.13 3.76
N HIS A 55 -10.66 0.94 4.29
CA HIS A 55 -12.12 1.14 4.16
C HIS A 55 -12.55 1.70 2.80
N ASN A 56 -11.62 2.30 2.03
CA ASN A 56 -11.94 2.96 0.75
C ASN A 56 -10.96 2.58 -0.37
N PRO A 57 -10.66 1.30 -0.60
CA PRO A 57 -9.63 0.88 -1.55
C PRO A 57 -9.95 1.31 -2.99
N GLU A 58 -11.23 1.23 -3.38
CA GLU A 58 -11.69 1.60 -4.73
C GLU A 58 -11.42 3.06 -5.08
N PHE A 59 -11.55 3.96 -4.08
CA PHE A 59 -11.29 5.38 -4.28
C PHE A 59 -9.81 5.63 -4.59
N PHE A 60 -8.89 4.95 -3.90
CA PHE A 60 -7.44 5.19 -4.03
C PHE A 60 -6.78 4.39 -5.15
N GLN A 61 -7.40 3.34 -5.66
CA GLN A 61 -6.88 2.52 -6.75
C GLN A 61 -6.40 3.35 -7.98
N PRO A 62 -7.18 4.30 -8.51
CA PRO A 62 -6.74 5.13 -9.64
C PRO A 62 -5.55 6.05 -9.29
N TYR A 63 -5.35 6.33 -8.01
CA TYR A 63 -4.33 7.25 -7.47
C TYR A 63 -3.18 6.53 -6.77
N MET A 64 -3.05 5.21 -6.92
CA MET A 64 -2.10 4.36 -6.21
C MET A 64 -0.68 4.94 -6.16
N ARG A 65 -0.15 5.40 -7.31
CA ARG A 65 1.21 5.98 -7.40
C ARG A 65 1.37 7.31 -6.68
N ARG A 66 0.28 8.01 -6.40
CA ARG A 66 0.23 9.31 -5.72
C ARG A 66 -0.30 9.21 -4.29
N THR A 67 -0.56 7.99 -3.82
CA THR A 67 -1.09 7.71 -2.48
C THR A 67 0.02 7.10 -1.62
N PHE A 68 0.28 7.75 -0.49
CA PHE A 68 1.23 7.34 0.53
C PHE A 68 0.47 6.89 1.76
N VAL A 69 0.67 5.66 2.16
CA VAL A 69 -0.01 5.05 3.30
C VAL A 69 0.84 5.24 4.55
N LEU A 70 0.29 5.88 5.55
CA LEU A 70 0.89 6.00 6.87
C LEU A 70 0.73 4.68 7.60
N THR A 71 1.84 4.03 7.93
CA THR A 71 1.86 2.71 8.59
C THR A 71 2.56 2.78 9.94
N GLU A 72 2.10 1.95 10.87
CA GLU A 72 2.71 1.77 12.18
C GLU A 72 3.45 0.43 12.20
N GLY A 73 4.63 0.38 11.55
CA GLY A 73 5.46 -0.80 11.42
C GLY A 73 5.17 -1.62 10.15
N GLU A 74 4.35 -2.66 10.23
CA GLU A 74 4.17 -3.62 9.12
C GLU A 74 3.51 -3.02 7.87
N ALA A 75 4.30 -2.77 6.86
CA ALA A 75 3.87 -2.16 5.58
C ALA A 75 3.65 -3.16 4.43
N SER A 76 4.05 -4.43 4.63
CA SER A 76 4.11 -5.46 3.57
C SER A 76 2.83 -5.60 2.73
N PRO A 77 1.60 -5.67 3.30
CA PRO A 77 0.39 -5.83 2.50
C PRO A 77 0.13 -4.66 1.56
N PHE A 78 0.44 -3.43 1.99
CA PHE A 78 0.24 -2.22 1.19
C PHE A 78 1.25 -2.13 0.05
N ILE A 79 2.52 -2.43 0.33
CA ILE A 79 3.59 -2.47 -0.68
C ILE A 79 3.28 -3.53 -1.73
N GLN A 80 2.85 -4.73 -1.33
CA GLN A 80 2.49 -5.81 -2.24
C GLN A 80 1.25 -5.48 -3.09
N SER A 81 0.40 -4.58 -2.62
CA SER A 81 -0.75 -4.06 -3.37
C SER A 81 -0.39 -2.86 -4.25
N GLY A 82 0.88 -2.41 -4.26
CA GLY A 82 1.39 -1.34 -5.12
C GLY A 82 1.32 0.05 -4.53
N PHE A 83 0.90 0.20 -3.29
CA PHE A 83 0.91 1.48 -2.60
C PHE A 83 2.30 1.80 -2.05
N ARG A 84 2.65 3.08 -2.01
CA ARG A 84 3.82 3.58 -1.30
C ARG A 84 3.48 3.73 0.18
N THR A 85 4.44 3.51 1.06
CA THR A 85 4.22 3.56 2.51
C THR A 85 5.21 4.51 3.17
N ILE A 86 4.77 5.11 4.27
CA ILE A 86 5.61 5.89 5.19
C ILE A 86 5.39 5.29 6.58
N ASP A 87 6.44 4.75 7.16
CA ASP A 87 6.40 4.25 8.54
C ASP A 87 6.51 5.44 9.50
N ILE A 88 5.46 5.69 10.29
CA ILE A 88 5.40 6.79 11.25
C ILE A 88 5.94 6.42 12.63
N THR A 89 6.42 5.19 12.83
CA THR A 89 7.02 4.74 14.10
C THR A 89 8.53 4.92 14.15
N VAL A 90 9.15 5.25 13.01
CA VAL A 90 10.59 5.49 12.93
C VAL A 90 10.95 6.91 13.35
N SER A 91 12.25 7.19 13.50
CA SER A 91 12.71 8.53 13.88
C SER A 91 12.32 9.58 12.84
N GLU A 92 12.16 10.84 13.29
CA GLU A 92 11.86 11.98 12.43
C GLU A 92 12.78 12.07 11.22
N GLN A 93 14.08 11.86 11.40
CA GLN A 93 15.07 11.88 10.32
C GLN A 93 14.78 10.82 9.23
N HIS A 94 14.27 9.65 9.62
CA HIS A 94 13.88 8.61 8.69
C HIS A 94 12.59 8.96 7.96
N ILE A 95 11.60 9.55 8.64
CA ILE A 95 10.36 10.03 8.00
C ILE A 95 10.70 11.10 6.96
N VAL A 96 11.54 12.08 7.32
CA VAL A 96 12.02 13.13 6.41
C VAL A 96 12.69 12.51 5.18
N ARG A 97 13.58 11.53 5.37
CA ARG A 97 14.25 10.84 4.26
C ARG A 97 13.24 10.15 3.33
N GLN A 98 12.29 9.40 3.89
CA GLN A 98 11.23 8.75 3.10
C GLN A 98 10.45 9.76 2.27
N ILE A 99 10.09 10.92 2.84
CA ILE A 99 9.38 11.99 2.13
C ILE A 99 10.25 12.60 1.01
N LEU A 100 11.54 12.82 1.25
CA LEU A 100 12.47 13.36 0.24
C LEU A 100 12.69 12.40 -0.93
N GLU A 101 12.81 11.11 -0.68
CA GLU A 101 12.92 10.08 -1.72
C GLU A 101 11.69 10.05 -2.63
N ILE A 102 10.52 10.32 -2.07
CA ILE A 102 9.27 10.46 -2.80
C ILE A 102 9.33 11.65 -3.78
N HIS A 103 9.83 12.79 -3.34
CA HIS A 103 9.93 14.00 -4.17
C HIS A 103 11.06 13.91 -5.19
N GLY A 104 12.20 13.28 -4.85
CA GLY A 104 13.34 13.10 -5.73
C GLY A 104 13.09 12.20 -6.92
N SER A 105 12.17 11.26 -6.81
CA SER A 105 11.80 10.33 -7.89
C SER A 105 10.90 10.93 -8.99
N GLY A 106 10.52 12.20 -8.87
CA GLY A 106 9.54 12.88 -9.75
C GLY A 106 10.12 13.82 -10.82
N HIS A 107 11.42 14.14 -10.81
CA HIS A 107 12.04 15.00 -11.82
C HIS A 107 13.30 14.36 -12.39
N PRO A 108 13.33 14.04 -13.70
CA PRO A 108 14.56 13.77 -14.40
C PRO A 108 15.23 15.13 -14.75
N THR A 109 15.89 15.76 -13.79
CA THR A 109 16.84 16.82 -14.11
C THR A 109 18.23 16.21 -14.03
N GLY A 110 18.81 15.96 -15.23
CA GLY A 110 20.22 15.71 -15.35
C GLY A 110 21.01 16.90 -14.80
N HIS A 111 21.93 16.59 -13.92
CA HIS A 111 23.31 17.10 -13.98
C HIS A 111 24.19 16.31 -13.03
N SER A 112 25.17 15.79 -13.66
CA SER A 112 26.43 15.18 -13.31
C SER A 112 27.15 15.74 -12.07
N ALA A 113 27.80 14.83 -11.42
CA ALA A 113 29.19 14.83 -10.95
C ALA A 113 29.43 14.78 -9.44
N ASN A 114 30.06 13.74 -9.11
CA ASN A 114 31.26 13.45 -8.32
C ASN A 114 31.10 12.61 -7.05
N ASN A 115 31.58 11.36 -7.25
CA ASN A 115 32.46 10.57 -6.39
C ASN A 115 32.39 10.75 -4.87
N HIS A 116 31.92 9.71 -4.18
CA HIS A 116 32.80 8.91 -3.31
C HIS A 116 32.19 7.54 -3.03
N PRO A 117 32.99 6.48 -2.94
CA PRO A 117 32.54 5.11 -2.83
C PRO A 117 32.43 4.70 -1.35
N CYS A 118 31.32 4.18 -0.93
CA CYS A 118 31.25 3.34 0.26
C CYS A 118 30.11 2.30 0.16
N VAL A 119 30.58 1.08 0.04
CA VAL A 119 30.06 -0.18 0.60
C VAL A 119 28.74 -0.73 0.04
N ASN A 120 28.93 -1.85 -0.69
CA ASN A 120 28.01 -2.90 -1.03
C ASN A 120 26.86 -3.11 -0.04
N SER A 121 25.66 -2.91 -0.50
CA SER A 121 24.52 -3.72 -0.12
C SER A 121 23.78 -4.07 -1.38
N ASN A 122 23.92 -5.31 -1.83
CA ASN A 122 23.11 -5.92 -2.86
C ASN A 122 21.64 -5.89 -2.43
N ALA A 123 20.94 -4.85 -2.77
CA ALA A 123 19.48 -4.84 -2.85
C ALA A 123 19.17 -4.68 -4.34
N ASN A 124 18.78 -5.79 -4.96
CA ASN A 124 18.18 -5.81 -6.26
C ASN A 124 17.14 -4.69 -6.36
N GLU A 125 17.47 -3.62 -7.07
CA GLU A 125 16.50 -2.76 -7.73
C GLU A 125 15.76 -3.63 -8.75
N LYS A 126 14.76 -4.37 -8.29
CA LYS A 126 13.70 -4.82 -9.18
C LYS A 126 12.93 -3.57 -9.59
N VAL A 127 13.26 -3.08 -10.78
CA VAL A 127 12.41 -2.29 -11.66
C VAL A 127 10.95 -2.55 -11.29
N VAL A 128 10.20 -1.46 -11.06
CA VAL A 128 8.74 -1.48 -10.93
C VAL A 128 8.17 -1.95 -12.27
N GLY A 129 8.24 -3.25 -12.50
CA GLY A 129 7.72 -3.95 -13.65
C GLY A 129 6.69 -4.95 -13.16
N GLU A 130 5.52 -4.87 -13.74
CA GLU A 130 4.48 -5.89 -13.79
C GLU A 130 4.38 -6.78 -12.54
N TYR A 131 3.47 -6.39 -11.63
CA TYR A 131 3.02 -7.31 -10.59
C TYR A 131 2.63 -8.63 -11.26
N PRO A 132 3.13 -9.78 -10.80
CA PRO A 132 2.83 -11.06 -11.42
C PRO A 132 1.31 -11.19 -11.49
N GLN A 133 0.80 -11.19 -12.72
CA GLN A 133 -0.63 -11.39 -13.00
C GLN A 133 -1.02 -12.70 -12.33
N ARG A 134 -1.78 -12.62 -11.23
CA ARG A 134 -2.30 -13.83 -10.60
C ARG A 134 -3.24 -14.49 -11.55
N SER A 135 -3.11 -15.82 -11.67
CA SER A 135 -4.09 -16.59 -12.42
C SER A 135 -5.48 -16.31 -11.80
N LEU A 136 -6.50 -16.25 -12.62
CA LEU A 136 -7.88 -16.10 -12.17
C LEU A 136 -8.19 -17.07 -11.02
N ARG A 137 -7.63 -18.27 -11.11
CA ARG A 137 -7.81 -19.34 -10.11
C ARG A 137 -7.19 -19.04 -8.74
N GLU A 138 -6.03 -18.38 -8.70
CA GLU A 138 -5.42 -17.95 -7.44
C GLU A 138 -6.25 -16.88 -6.75
N LYS A 139 -6.92 -15.99 -7.50
CA LYS A 139 -7.82 -14.98 -6.94
C LYS A 139 -9.08 -15.62 -6.35
N GLU A 140 -9.66 -16.61 -7.03
CA GLU A 140 -10.82 -17.35 -6.53
C GLU A 140 -10.50 -18.12 -5.24
N VAL A 141 -9.35 -18.83 -5.21
CA VAL A 141 -8.90 -19.53 -4.01
C VAL A 141 -8.65 -18.53 -2.87
N LEU A 142 -7.98 -17.40 -3.13
CA LEU A 142 -7.71 -16.37 -2.12
C LEU A 142 -9.01 -15.79 -1.56
N ALA A 143 -10.01 -15.51 -2.42
CA ALA A 143 -11.30 -14.98 -2.00
C ALA A 143 -12.01 -15.92 -0.99
N LEU A 144 -12.03 -17.22 -1.29
CA LEU A 144 -12.64 -18.21 -0.40
C LEU A 144 -11.84 -18.40 0.89
N MET A 145 -10.50 -18.39 0.81
CA MET A 145 -9.64 -18.46 2.01
C MET A 145 -9.91 -17.35 3.00
N VAL A 146 -10.03 -16.11 2.53
CA VAL A 146 -10.22 -14.94 3.42
C VAL A 146 -11.64 -14.83 3.95
N ARG A 147 -12.61 -15.46 3.30
CA ARG A 147 -13.99 -15.65 3.80
C ARG A 147 -14.09 -16.73 4.88
N GLY A 148 -13.00 -17.47 5.14
CA GLY A 148 -12.96 -18.47 6.19
C GLY A 148 -13.22 -19.91 5.73
N ASP A 149 -13.36 -20.18 4.44
CA ASP A 149 -13.58 -21.52 3.92
C ASP A 149 -12.38 -22.44 4.18
N ILE A 150 -12.64 -23.65 4.61
CA ILE A 150 -11.60 -24.69 4.75
C ILE A 150 -11.26 -25.30 3.39
N ASN A 151 -10.05 -25.91 3.30
CA ASN A 151 -9.56 -26.44 2.03
C ASN A 151 -10.52 -27.39 1.31
N LYS A 152 -11.29 -28.18 2.05
CA LYS A 152 -12.27 -29.12 1.50
C LYS A 152 -13.46 -28.39 0.88
N GLU A 153 -13.97 -27.36 1.54
CA GLU A 153 -15.05 -26.53 1.04
C GLU A 153 -14.63 -25.76 -0.21
N ILE A 154 -13.40 -25.25 -0.22
CA ILE A 154 -12.81 -24.57 -1.41
C ILE A 154 -12.72 -25.57 -2.58
N ALA A 155 -12.27 -26.79 -2.32
CA ALA A 155 -12.19 -27.86 -3.32
C ALA A 155 -13.57 -28.15 -3.94
N ASP A 156 -14.57 -28.30 -3.10
CA ASP A 156 -15.95 -28.57 -3.52
C ASP A 156 -16.54 -27.38 -4.29
N LYS A 157 -16.43 -26.13 -3.77
CA LYS A 157 -16.94 -24.91 -4.42
C LYS A 157 -16.31 -24.64 -5.77
N LEU A 158 -15.03 -24.92 -5.91
CA LEU A 158 -14.28 -24.66 -7.14
C LEU A 158 -14.19 -25.89 -8.07
N ASN A 159 -14.77 -27.01 -7.67
CA ASN A 159 -14.73 -28.30 -8.39
C ASN A 159 -13.30 -28.69 -8.80
N ILE A 160 -12.37 -28.69 -7.84
CA ILE A 160 -10.97 -29.12 -7.98
C ILE A 160 -10.56 -30.06 -6.85
N SER A 161 -9.44 -30.74 -7.01
CA SER A 161 -8.93 -31.62 -5.98
C SER A 161 -8.42 -30.85 -4.76
N LEU A 162 -8.50 -31.46 -3.57
CA LEU A 162 -7.91 -30.91 -2.34
C LEU A 162 -6.41 -30.60 -2.51
N ALA A 163 -5.68 -31.47 -3.23
CA ALA A 163 -4.26 -31.25 -3.54
C ALA A 163 -4.04 -29.99 -4.37
N THR A 164 -4.93 -29.71 -5.33
CA THR A 164 -4.88 -28.50 -6.15
C THR A 164 -5.13 -27.25 -5.32
N VAL A 165 -6.07 -27.30 -4.35
CA VAL A 165 -6.29 -26.18 -3.41
C VAL A 165 -5.03 -25.90 -2.60
N ILE A 166 -4.42 -26.93 -2.02
CA ILE A 166 -3.19 -26.80 -1.24
C ILE A 166 -2.05 -26.22 -2.08
N PHE A 167 -1.92 -26.65 -3.34
CA PHE A 167 -0.93 -26.10 -4.27
C PHE A 167 -1.14 -24.60 -4.50
N HIS A 168 -2.39 -24.15 -4.81
CA HIS A 168 -2.68 -22.75 -5.00
C HIS A 168 -2.46 -21.92 -3.72
N ARG A 169 -2.84 -22.42 -2.54
CA ARG A 169 -2.58 -21.76 -1.25
C ARG A 169 -1.09 -21.53 -1.01
N ASN A 170 -0.26 -22.56 -1.26
CA ASN A 170 1.19 -22.43 -1.10
C ASN A 170 1.75 -21.39 -2.08
N ASN A 171 1.35 -21.42 -3.33
CA ASN A 171 1.78 -20.43 -4.33
C ASN A 171 1.36 -18.98 -3.95
N ILE A 172 0.14 -18.80 -3.43
CA ILE A 172 -0.34 -17.51 -2.95
C ILE A 172 0.53 -17.03 -1.78
N CYS A 173 0.76 -17.89 -0.79
CA CYS A 173 1.58 -17.58 0.38
C CYS A 173 3.04 -17.26 0.00
N GLU A 174 3.60 -17.97 -0.94
CA GLU A 174 4.96 -17.74 -1.45
C GLU A 174 5.05 -16.41 -2.21
N LYS A 175 4.14 -16.16 -3.17
CA LYS A 175 4.08 -14.91 -3.94
C LYS A 175 3.86 -13.68 -3.06
N LEU A 176 3.11 -13.83 -1.96
CA LEU A 176 2.83 -12.76 -1.01
C LEU A 176 3.81 -12.72 0.17
N ASN A 177 4.75 -13.67 0.19
CA ASN A 177 5.71 -13.82 1.28
C ASN A 177 5.05 -13.76 2.67
N THR A 178 3.87 -14.36 2.81
CA THR A 178 3.12 -14.39 4.06
C THR A 178 2.22 -15.62 4.16
N ARG A 179 2.07 -16.14 5.39
CA ARG A 179 1.09 -17.18 5.75
C ARG A 179 0.01 -16.64 6.68
N SER A 180 0.08 -15.39 7.07
CA SER A 180 -0.89 -14.75 7.95
C SER A 180 -2.19 -14.48 7.19
N LEU A 181 -3.30 -15.06 7.67
CA LEU A 181 -4.62 -14.84 7.07
C LEU A 181 -4.99 -13.36 7.08
N GLY A 182 -4.70 -12.63 8.16
CA GLY A 182 -4.98 -11.20 8.24
C GLY A 182 -4.26 -10.39 7.14
N ARG A 183 -2.98 -10.69 6.86
CA ARG A 183 -2.24 -10.03 5.75
C ARG A 183 -2.81 -10.40 4.39
N LEU A 184 -3.22 -11.64 4.20
CA LEU A 184 -3.89 -12.09 2.98
C LEU A 184 -5.25 -11.39 2.79
N THR A 185 -5.99 -11.17 3.89
CA THR A 185 -7.25 -10.42 3.88
C THR A 185 -7.04 -8.96 3.47
N ILE A 186 -6.08 -8.27 4.10
CA ILE A 186 -5.73 -6.89 3.72
C ILE A 186 -5.38 -6.82 2.23
N TYR A 187 -4.53 -7.73 1.76
CA TYR A 187 -4.16 -7.80 0.36
C TYR A 187 -5.39 -8.01 -0.56
N ALA A 188 -6.29 -8.94 -0.21
CA ALA A 188 -7.49 -9.26 -1.00
C ALA A 188 -8.44 -8.07 -1.10
N VAL A 189 -8.64 -7.33 -0.01
CA VAL A 189 -9.47 -6.11 0.02
C VAL A 189 -8.83 -5.00 -0.82
N LEU A 190 -7.53 -4.71 -0.63
CA LEU A 190 -6.83 -3.65 -1.37
C LEU A 190 -6.78 -3.89 -2.88
N ASN A 191 -6.84 -5.15 -3.31
CA ASN A 191 -6.87 -5.52 -4.73
C ASN A 191 -8.28 -5.83 -5.26
N ASN A 192 -9.33 -5.46 -4.52
CA ASN A 192 -10.73 -5.68 -4.89
C ASN A 192 -11.05 -7.15 -5.26
N ILE A 193 -10.38 -8.10 -4.60
CA ILE A 193 -10.65 -9.53 -4.74
C ILE A 193 -11.88 -9.91 -3.89
N VAL A 194 -12.03 -9.27 -2.73
CA VAL A 194 -13.19 -9.36 -1.84
C VAL A 194 -13.58 -7.97 -1.34
N SER A 195 -14.86 -7.77 -1.07
CA SER A 195 -15.33 -6.56 -0.38
C SER A 195 -15.22 -6.75 1.15
N LEU A 196 -15.06 -5.64 1.87
CA LEU A 196 -15.14 -5.65 3.34
C LEU A 196 -16.46 -6.19 3.86
N SER A 197 -17.55 -5.99 3.10
CA SER A 197 -18.88 -6.52 3.44
C SER A 197 -19.00 -8.04 3.27
N ASP A 198 -18.03 -8.68 2.62
CA ASP A 198 -18.02 -10.13 2.35
C ASP A 198 -17.22 -10.92 3.40
N LEU A 199 -16.60 -10.21 4.36
CA LEU A 199 -15.79 -10.76 5.45
C LEU A 199 -16.55 -10.80 6.76
#